data_cc4d4880bacfd1f8336684a82f0efc7a
#
_entry.id   cc4d4880bacfd1f8336684a82f0efc7a
#
_cell.length_a   1.000
_cell.length_b   1.000
_cell.length_c   1.000
_cell.angle_alpha   90.00
_cell.angle_beta   90.00
_cell.angle_gamma   90.00
#
_symmetry.space_group_name_H-M   'P 1'
#
loop_
_entity.id
_entity.type
_entity.pdbx_description
1 polymer ?
#
loop_
_entity_poly.entity_id
_entity_poly.type
_entity_poly.pdbx_seq_one_letter_code
_entity_poly.pdbx_strand_id
1 'polypeptide(L)'
;MSKYIFLDLETSGLEEKDRICELALIVEDEEGLRTTSSLCKSSKKISVEAMSVHHITNEMIKDVSVCQKTEPYKSLEENNKNENILIAHNINFDLLMLEKEGFKSQYQVIDTLRCVKALIPECEQFKLQFLRYELLLYKEEAALAQTLDLKLQAHRAQSDALHTKLLYEVLLQYATLSQLIEISSKPVLMQKLLFGKYSGKYIEEIVDSDPSYLHWMLSLDDIDEDLAYSIKHYI
;
A
#
# COMPACT_ATOMS: atom_id res chain seq x y z
N MET A 1 16.88 0.54 -18.78
CA MET A 1 16.71 -0.22 -17.49
C MET A 1 15.29 -0.07 -16.97
N SER A 2 14.85 -1.00 -16.10
CA SER A 2 13.53 -0.92 -15.48
C SER A 2 13.45 0.28 -14.51
N LYS A 3 12.29 0.93 -14.47
CA LYS A 3 12.00 1.96 -13.48
C LYS A 3 11.24 1.39 -12.29
N TYR A 4 11.50 1.92 -11.12
CA TYR A 4 10.77 1.62 -9.90
C TYR A 4 9.85 2.80 -9.57
N ILE A 5 8.55 2.55 -9.44
CA ILE A 5 7.55 3.56 -9.18
C ILE A 5 6.89 3.25 -7.84
N PHE A 6 7.20 4.06 -6.83
CA PHE A 6 6.59 3.98 -5.51
C PHE A 6 5.35 4.86 -5.51
N LEU A 7 4.22 4.25 -5.25
CA LEU A 7 2.90 4.84 -5.33
C LEU A 7 2.25 4.88 -3.96
N ASP A 8 1.53 5.95 -3.70
CA ASP A 8 0.52 6.01 -2.67
C ASP A 8 -0.58 6.99 -3.07
N LEU A 9 -1.80 6.80 -2.56
CA LEU A 9 -2.94 7.65 -2.84
C LEU A 9 -3.85 7.82 -1.63
N GLU A 10 -4.51 8.99 -1.56
CA GLU A 10 -5.57 9.26 -0.60
C GLU A 10 -6.93 9.29 -1.29
N THR A 11 -7.97 8.89 -0.58
CA THR A 11 -9.31 8.71 -1.17
C THR A 11 -10.39 9.46 -0.39
N SER A 12 -11.54 9.66 -1.04
CA SER A 12 -12.71 10.25 -0.38
C SER A 12 -13.34 9.35 0.67
N GLY A 13 -12.94 8.08 0.74
CA GLY A 13 -13.41 7.02 1.64
C GLY A 13 -13.10 5.64 1.05
N LEU A 14 -13.65 4.58 1.65
CA LEU A 14 -13.35 3.19 1.30
C LEU A 14 -14.48 2.48 0.53
N GLU A 15 -15.59 3.17 0.23
CA GLU A 15 -16.72 2.57 -0.47
C GLU A 15 -16.49 2.46 -1.99
N GLU A 16 -17.32 1.69 -2.67
CA GLU A 16 -17.28 1.49 -4.13
C GLU A 16 -17.30 2.82 -4.92
N LYS A 17 -18.08 3.80 -4.45
CA LYS A 17 -18.24 5.11 -5.10
C LYS A 17 -17.13 6.10 -4.77
N ASP A 18 -16.22 5.76 -3.87
CA ASP A 18 -15.12 6.65 -3.49
C ASP A 18 -14.10 6.78 -4.61
N ARG A 19 -13.40 7.90 -4.62
CA ARG A 19 -12.47 8.34 -5.67
C ARG A 19 -11.18 8.87 -5.05
N ILE A 20 -10.14 8.91 -5.85
CA ILE A 20 -8.85 9.48 -5.46
C ILE A 20 -8.99 10.98 -5.21
N CYS A 21 -8.44 11.47 -4.08
CA CYS A 21 -8.34 12.88 -3.74
C CYS A 21 -6.90 13.39 -3.64
N GLU A 22 -5.91 12.51 -3.56
CA GLU A 22 -4.49 12.80 -3.73
C GLU A 22 -3.80 11.60 -4.39
N LEU A 23 -2.83 11.85 -5.27
CA LEU A 23 -1.99 10.84 -5.91
C LEU A 23 -0.55 11.29 -5.85
N ALA A 24 0.36 10.43 -5.43
CA ALA A 24 1.78 10.69 -5.37
C ALA A 24 2.61 9.54 -5.90
N LEU A 25 3.72 9.89 -6.55
CA LEU A 25 4.71 8.96 -7.06
C LEU A 25 6.12 9.40 -6.64
N ILE A 26 6.96 8.42 -6.36
CA ILE A 26 8.41 8.56 -6.41
C ILE A 26 8.88 7.62 -7.52
N VAL A 27 9.61 8.16 -8.49
CA VAL A 27 10.17 7.39 -9.61
C VAL A 27 11.68 7.32 -9.42
N GLU A 28 12.22 6.12 -9.47
CA GLU A 28 13.64 5.81 -9.42
C GLU A 28 14.07 5.15 -10.72
N ASP A 29 15.07 5.72 -11.38
CA ASP A 29 15.71 5.19 -12.58
C ASP A 29 17.17 5.63 -12.65
N GLU A 30 17.83 5.44 -13.81
CA GLU A 30 19.23 5.83 -14.03
C GLU A 30 19.51 7.33 -13.88
N GLU A 31 18.50 8.17 -14.04
CA GLU A 31 18.61 9.63 -13.89
C GLU A 31 18.50 10.06 -12.41
N GLY A 32 18.14 9.14 -11.52
CA GLY A 32 17.98 9.36 -10.10
C GLY A 32 16.54 9.29 -9.61
N LEU A 33 16.31 9.92 -8.45
CA LEU A 33 15.00 9.99 -7.80
C LEU A 33 14.25 11.25 -8.19
N ARG A 34 12.97 11.10 -8.52
CA ARG A 34 12.03 12.19 -8.78
C ARG A 34 10.73 11.93 -8.06
N THR A 35 10.08 12.98 -7.59
CA THR A 35 8.77 12.88 -6.96
C THR A 35 7.77 13.83 -7.61
N THR A 36 6.53 13.39 -7.69
CA THR A 36 5.39 14.21 -8.11
C THR A 36 4.17 13.86 -7.29
N SER A 37 3.40 14.87 -6.90
CA SER A 37 2.14 14.68 -6.20
C SER A 37 1.13 15.73 -6.59
N SER A 38 -0.15 15.38 -6.53
CA SER A 38 -1.23 16.32 -6.83
C SER A 38 -2.49 15.95 -6.05
N LEU A 39 -3.16 16.98 -5.56
CA LEU A 39 -4.55 16.83 -5.15
C LEU A 39 -5.42 16.57 -6.39
N CYS A 40 -6.43 15.73 -6.23
CA CYS A 40 -7.37 15.35 -7.29
C CYS A 40 -8.77 15.80 -6.93
N LYS A 41 -9.49 16.38 -7.90
CA LYS A 41 -10.92 16.66 -7.75
C LYS A 41 -11.69 15.34 -7.73
N SER A 42 -12.21 14.98 -6.58
CA SER A 42 -13.11 13.84 -6.43
C SER A 42 -14.53 14.20 -6.86
N SER A 43 -15.21 13.28 -7.55
CA SER A 43 -16.64 13.40 -7.86
C SER A 43 -17.55 13.14 -6.64
N LYS A 44 -17.02 12.51 -5.60
CA LYS A 44 -17.67 12.27 -4.31
C LYS A 44 -17.04 13.18 -3.24
N LYS A 45 -17.83 13.67 -2.31
CA LYS A 45 -17.31 14.43 -1.15
C LYS A 45 -16.46 13.51 -0.28
N ILE A 46 -15.33 14.04 0.17
CA ILE A 46 -14.48 13.37 1.16
C ILE A 46 -15.28 13.22 2.46
N SER A 47 -15.31 12.01 3.00
CA SER A 47 -15.96 11.73 4.27
C SER A 47 -15.23 12.39 5.44
N VAL A 48 -15.93 12.65 6.56
CA VAL A 48 -15.30 13.21 7.77
C VAL A 48 -14.23 12.26 8.31
N GLU A 49 -14.47 10.96 8.21
CA GLU A 49 -13.52 9.93 8.63
C GLU A 49 -12.22 10.01 7.81
N ALA A 50 -12.32 10.05 6.47
CA ALA A 50 -11.16 10.20 5.60
C ALA A 50 -10.42 11.52 5.84
N MET A 51 -11.15 12.66 5.97
CA MET A 51 -10.55 13.94 6.33
C MET A 51 -9.79 13.91 7.66
N SER A 52 -10.27 13.15 8.63
CA SER A 52 -9.60 13.02 9.93
C SER A 52 -8.29 12.24 9.88
N VAL A 53 -8.08 11.45 8.83
CA VAL A 53 -6.87 10.66 8.60
C VAL A 53 -5.85 11.46 7.81
N HIS A 54 -6.18 11.86 6.57
CA HIS A 54 -5.22 12.50 5.64
C HIS A 54 -5.27 14.05 5.64
N HIS A 55 -6.21 14.66 6.35
CA HIS A 55 -6.34 16.11 6.51
C HIS A 55 -6.60 16.90 5.21
N ILE A 56 -7.04 16.23 4.15
CA ILE A 56 -7.45 16.88 2.89
C ILE A 56 -8.94 17.17 3.00
N THR A 57 -9.31 18.45 2.86
CA THR A 57 -10.72 18.87 2.95
C THR A 57 -11.37 19.01 1.58
N ASN A 58 -12.69 19.04 1.56
CA ASN A 58 -13.45 19.25 0.33
C ASN A 58 -13.15 20.61 -0.32
N GLU A 59 -12.79 21.62 0.47
CA GLU A 59 -12.39 22.95 0.01
C GLU A 59 -11.05 22.89 -0.74
N MET A 60 -10.09 22.09 -0.27
CA MET A 60 -8.77 21.95 -0.89
C MET A 60 -8.85 21.32 -2.30
N ILE A 61 -9.82 20.45 -2.54
CA ILE A 61 -9.98 19.75 -3.83
C ILE A 61 -11.02 20.38 -4.76
N LYS A 62 -11.66 21.50 -4.37
CA LYS A 62 -12.77 22.10 -5.10
C LYS A 62 -12.38 22.57 -6.50
N ASP A 63 -11.24 23.24 -6.62
CA ASP A 63 -10.79 23.93 -7.83
C ASP A 63 -9.53 23.30 -8.45
N VAL A 64 -9.20 22.04 -8.08
CA VAL A 64 -8.08 21.31 -8.68
C VAL A 64 -8.54 20.45 -9.87
N SER A 65 -7.57 19.91 -10.61
CA SER A 65 -7.82 19.03 -11.74
C SER A 65 -8.37 17.67 -11.32
N VAL A 66 -9.11 17.01 -12.20
CA VAL A 66 -9.46 15.58 -12.04
C VAL A 66 -8.19 14.74 -12.12
N CYS A 67 -8.21 13.56 -11.50
CA CYS A 67 -7.05 12.68 -11.33
C CYS A 67 -6.29 12.45 -12.66
N GLN A 68 -7.01 12.12 -13.74
CA GLN A 68 -6.45 11.82 -15.07
C GLN A 68 -5.69 12.99 -15.72
N LYS A 69 -5.88 14.21 -15.24
CA LYS A 69 -5.22 15.41 -15.77
C LYS A 69 -4.02 15.83 -14.93
N THR A 70 -3.77 15.18 -13.81
CA THR A 70 -2.66 15.48 -12.91
C THR A 70 -1.33 14.99 -13.48
N GLU A 71 -0.23 15.59 -13.04
CA GLU A 71 1.10 15.17 -13.45
C GLU A 71 1.44 13.74 -12.99
N PRO A 72 1.19 13.33 -11.71
CA PRO A 72 1.48 11.97 -11.30
C PRO A 72 0.69 10.92 -12.10
N TYR A 73 -0.57 11.18 -12.44
CA TYR A 73 -1.34 10.23 -13.26
C TYR A 73 -0.76 10.08 -14.67
N LYS A 74 -0.36 11.18 -15.32
CA LYS A 74 0.29 11.14 -16.63
C LYS A 74 1.64 10.42 -16.57
N SER A 75 2.44 10.70 -15.54
CA SER A 75 3.70 9.98 -15.32
C SER A 75 3.48 8.47 -15.12
N LEU A 76 2.40 8.11 -14.40
CA LEU A 76 2.02 6.70 -14.24
C LEU A 76 1.65 6.05 -15.58
N GLU A 77 0.89 6.74 -16.45
CA GLU A 77 0.56 6.25 -17.78
C GLU A 77 1.78 6.13 -18.70
N GLU A 78 2.66 7.12 -18.73
CA GLU A 78 3.88 7.14 -19.55
C GLU A 78 4.84 6.00 -19.22
N ASN A 79 4.90 5.62 -17.94
CA ASN A 79 5.75 4.54 -17.44
C ASN A 79 5.04 3.19 -17.36
N ASN A 80 3.78 3.07 -17.79
CA ASN A 80 2.97 1.85 -17.70
C ASN A 80 3.43 0.76 -18.70
N LYS A 81 4.49 0.06 -18.33
CA LYS A 81 5.15 -0.96 -19.15
C LYS A 81 5.52 -2.17 -18.29
N ASN A 82 5.49 -3.35 -18.87
CA ASN A 82 5.76 -4.61 -18.15
C ASN A 82 7.22 -4.75 -17.65
N GLU A 83 8.17 -3.99 -18.20
CA GLU A 83 9.54 -3.93 -17.69
C GLU A 83 9.70 -3.06 -16.46
N ASN A 84 8.74 -2.20 -16.13
CA ASN A 84 8.74 -1.31 -14.97
C ASN A 84 8.00 -1.95 -13.79
N ILE A 85 8.32 -1.50 -12.59
CA ILE A 85 7.83 -2.09 -11.35
C ILE A 85 7.05 -1.04 -10.57
N LEU A 86 5.78 -1.32 -10.27
CA LEU A 86 4.93 -0.52 -9.41
C LEU A 86 4.95 -1.09 -8.00
N ILE A 87 5.22 -0.26 -7.03
CA ILE A 87 5.43 -0.64 -5.63
C ILE A 87 4.52 0.20 -4.75
N ALA A 88 3.67 -0.44 -3.97
CA ALA A 88 2.82 0.22 -2.98
C ALA A 88 2.64 -0.66 -1.73
N HIS A 89 2.04 -0.09 -0.70
CA HIS A 89 1.72 -0.81 0.53
C HIS A 89 0.22 -1.17 0.55
N ASN A 90 -0.13 -2.44 0.31
CA ASN A 90 -1.48 -2.92 0.00
C ASN A 90 -1.94 -2.50 -1.40
N ILE A 91 -1.11 -2.77 -2.39
CA ILE A 91 -1.22 -2.30 -3.77
C ILE A 91 -2.55 -2.63 -4.46
N ASN A 92 -3.24 -3.70 -4.04
CA ASN A 92 -4.52 -4.07 -4.60
C ASN A 92 -5.57 -2.96 -4.42
N PHE A 93 -5.52 -2.24 -3.28
CA PHE A 93 -6.38 -1.10 -3.04
C PHE A 93 -6.08 0.05 -4.01
N ASP A 94 -4.80 0.38 -4.20
CA ASP A 94 -4.37 1.46 -5.09
C ASP A 94 -4.74 1.15 -6.55
N LEU A 95 -4.52 -0.06 -7.00
CA LEU A 95 -4.88 -0.51 -8.35
C LEU A 95 -6.40 -0.46 -8.58
N LEU A 96 -7.20 -0.88 -7.59
CA LEU A 96 -8.66 -0.77 -7.65
C LEU A 96 -9.11 0.69 -7.79
N MET A 97 -8.52 1.60 -7.03
CA MET A 97 -8.86 3.02 -7.09
C MET A 97 -8.42 3.66 -8.40
N LEU A 98 -7.25 3.29 -8.93
CA LEU A 98 -6.76 3.72 -10.24
C LEU A 98 -7.63 3.19 -11.38
N GLU A 99 -8.13 1.94 -11.28
CA GLU A 99 -9.05 1.38 -12.28
C GLU A 99 -10.37 2.19 -12.37
N LYS A 100 -10.88 2.67 -11.22
CA LYS A 100 -12.04 3.57 -11.18
C LYS A 100 -11.77 4.91 -11.88
N GLU A 101 -10.52 5.31 -12.01
CA GLU A 101 -10.07 6.49 -12.77
C GLU A 101 -9.69 6.14 -14.23
N GLY A 102 -9.90 4.89 -14.66
CA GLY A 102 -9.66 4.42 -16.01
C GLY A 102 -8.26 3.88 -16.30
N PHE A 103 -7.40 3.80 -15.29
CA PHE A 103 -6.05 3.24 -15.44
C PHE A 103 -6.09 1.71 -15.47
N LYS A 104 -5.30 1.12 -16.38
CA LYS A 104 -5.10 -0.34 -16.45
C LYS A 104 -3.61 -0.64 -16.38
N SER A 105 -3.17 -1.20 -15.27
CA SER A 105 -1.77 -1.48 -15.02
C SER A 105 -1.23 -2.58 -15.94
N GLN A 106 -0.02 -2.35 -16.48
CA GLN A 106 0.82 -3.34 -17.17
C GLN A 106 2.14 -3.57 -16.41
N TYR A 107 2.31 -2.90 -15.27
CA TYR A 107 3.51 -3.03 -14.45
C TYR A 107 3.65 -4.44 -13.86
N GLN A 108 4.89 -4.85 -13.62
CA GLN A 108 5.15 -5.82 -12.56
C GLN A 108 4.87 -5.17 -11.20
N VAL A 109 4.41 -5.93 -10.24
CA VAL A 109 3.88 -5.40 -8.98
C VAL A 109 4.66 -5.91 -7.79
N ILE A 110 4.98 -5.02 -6.85
CA ILE A 110 5.45 -5.40 -5.51
C ILE A 110 4.47 -4.80 -4.47
N ASP A 111 3.87 -5.69 -3.69
CA ASP A 111 3.08 -5.35 -2.51
C ASP A 111 3.94 -5.43 -1.26
N THR A 112 4.37 -4.29 -0.73
CA THR A 112 5.22 -4.27 0.47
C THR A 112 4.51 -4.80 1.72
N LEU A 113 3.16 -4.75 1.78
CA LEU A 113 2.39 -5.37 2.86
C LEU A 113 2.51 -6.91 2.82
N ARG A 114 2.33 -7.52 1.64
CA ARG A 114 2.51 -8.96 1.47
C ARG A 114 3.96 -9.37 1.73
N CYS A 115 4.91 -8.61 1.20
CA CYS A 115 6.34 -8.89 1.40
C CYS A 115 6.74 -8.85 2.88
N VAL A 116 6.33 -7.83 3.65
CA VAL A 116 6.67 -7.76 5.07
C VAL A 116 5.99 -8.87 5.89
N LYS A 117 4.73 -9.20 5.60
CA LYS A 117 4.04 -10.35 6.24
C LYS A 117 4.79 -11.67 6.02
N ALA A 118 5.37 -11.87 4.82
CA ALA A 118 6.08 -13.11 4.47
C ALA A 118 7.52 -13.16 5.02
N LEU A 119 8.23 -12.04 5.01
CA LEU A 119 9.67 -11.99 5.29
C LEU A 119 10.01 -11.56 6.70
N ILE A 120 9.13 -10.81 7.37
CA ILE A 120 9.32 -10.29 8.74
C ILE A 120 8.00 -10.54 9.55
N PRO A 121 7.58 -11.80 9.68
CA PRO A 121 6.30 -12.15 10.31
C PRO A 121 6.22 -11.85 11.80
N GLU A 122 7.36 -11.54 12.45
CA GLU A 122 7.47 -11.15 13.85
C GLU A 122 7.01 -9.72 14.14
N CYS A 123 6.84 -8.87 13.12
CA CYS A 123 6.29 -7.52 13.32
C CYS A 123 4.92 -7.58 14.02
N GLU A 124 4.72 -6.67 14.98
CA GLU A 124 3.48 -6.64 15.78
C GLU A 124 2.28 -6.19 14.95
N GLN A 125 2.49 -5.28 13.99
CA GLN A 125 1.50 -4.78 13.04
C GLN A 125 2.14 -4.52 11.67
N PHE A 126 1.31 -4.62 10.62
CA PHE A 126 1.76 -4.44 9.25
C PHE A 126 1.26 -3.14 8.59
N LYS A 127 0.73 -2.19 9.37
CA LYS A 127 0.38 -0.85 8.88
C LYS A 127 1.65 -0.05 8.58
N LEU A 128 1.73 0.64 7.46
CA LEU A 128 2.92 1.38 7.01
C LEU A 128 3.45 2.33 8.10
N GLN A 129 2.57 3.11 8.74
CA GLN A 129 2.98 4.05 9.79
C GLN A 129 3.48 3.34 11.07
N PHE A 130 3.03 2.11 11.36
CA PHE A 130 3.58 1.31 12.45
C PHE A 130 4.97 0.78 12.09
N LEU A 131 5.12 0.17 10.90
CA LEU A 131 6.39 -0.33 10.38
C LEU A 131 7.46 0.77 10.25
N ARG A 132 7.05 2.01 9.96
CA ARG A 132 7.94 3.18 9.95
C ARG A 132 8.75 3.30 11.24
N TYR A 133 8.14 3.03 12.41
CA TYR A 133 8.80 3.07 13.70
C TYR A 133 9.44 1.74 14.07
N GLU A 134 8.76 0.63 13.90
CA GLU A 134 9.24 -0.70 14.28
C GLU A 134 10.50 -1.10 13.51
N LEU A 135 10.54 -0.82 12.20
CA LEU A 135 11.71 -1.07 11.34
C LEU A 135 12.67 0.14 11.24
N LEU A 136 12.48 1.14 12.09
CA LEU A 136 13.33 2.34 12.20
C LEU A 136 13.46 3.18 10.92
N LEU A 137 12.50 3.09 9.98
CA LEU A 137 12.51 3.84 8.71
C LEU A 137 12.58 5.35 8.95
N TYR A 138 12.03 5.83 10.06
CA TYR A 138 12.04 7.24 10.45
C TYR A 138 13.46 7.83 10.60
N LYS A 139 14.48 7.00 10.71
CA LYS A 139 15.88 7.47 10.81
C LYS A 139 16.41 7.97 9.47
N GLU A 140 15.94 7.39 8.36
CA GLU A 140 16.41 7.69 7.00
C GLU A 140 15.47 8.66 6.26
N GLU A 141 14.22 8.83 6.73
CA GLU A 141 13.20 9.60 6.03
C GLU A 141 13.56 11.07 5.81
N ALA A 142 14.24 11.70 6.79
CA ALA A 142 14.62 13.12 6.69
C ALA A 142 15.66 13.35 5.58
N ALA A 143 16.63 12.47 5.43
CA ALA A 143 17.66 12.56 4.39
C ALA A 143 17.05 12.33 3.00
N LEU A 144 16.15 11.33 2.86
CA LEU A 144 15.47 11.07 1.61
C LEU A 144 14.50 12.20 1.24
N ALA A 145 13.76 12.73 2.22
CA ALA A 145 12.86 13.86 2.02
C ALA A 145 13.62 15.12 1.55
N GLN A 146 14.81 15.37 2.12
CA GLN A 146 15.66 16.47 1.68
C GLN A 146 16.15 16.28 0.23
N THR A 147 16.53 15.06 -0.14
CA THR A 147 16.93 14.74 -1.53
C THR A 147 15.81 14.99 -2.53
N LEU A 148 14.56 14.73 -2.14
CA LEU A 148 13.37 14.88 -2.98
C LEU A 148 12.71 16.27 -2.86
N ASP A 149 13.26 17.18 -2.03
CA ASP A 149 12.67 18.49 -1.72
C ASP A 149 11.20 18.39 -1.28
N LEU A 150 10.89 17.42 -0.43
CA LEU A 150 9.53 17.19 0.04
C LEU A 150 9.39 17.46 1.56
N LYS A 151 8.20 17.88 1.96
CA LYS A 151 7.84 18.07 3.36
C LYS A 151 7.11 16.85 3.88
N LEU A 152 7.69 16.19 4.89
CA LEU A 152 7.07 15.04 5.54
C LEU A 152 5.80 15.44 6.30
N GLN A 153 4.74 14.71 6.03
CA GLN A 153 3.47 14.81 6.76
C GLN A 153 2.80 13.44 6.72
N ALA A 154 2.54 12.85 7.89
CA ALA A 154 1.86 11.56 7.98
C ALA A 154 0.49 11.59 7.29
N HIS A 155 0.10 10.49 6.69
CA HIS A 155 -1.13 10.35 5.93
C HIS A 155 -1.26 11.41 4.81
N ARG A 156 -0.20 11.62 4.09
CA ARG A 156 -0.17 12.33 2.81
C ARG A 156 0.55 11.44 1.82
N ALA A 157 -0.07 11.23 0.69
CA ALA A 157 0.38 10.27 -0.30
C ALA A 157 1.87 10.38 -0.64
N GLN A 158 2.43 11.59 -0.71
CA GLN A 158 3.85 11.79 -1.01
C GLN A 158 4.77 11.27 0.10
N SER A 159 4.38 11.44 1.37
CA SER A 159 5.16 10.94 2.51
C SER A 159 5.04 9.42 2.64
N ASP A 160 3.85 8.88 2.36
CA ASP A 160 3.62 7.44 2.47
C ASP A 160 4.27 6.68 1.30
N ALA A 161 4.33 7.26 0.10
CA ALA A 161 5.18 6.76 -0.99
C ALA A 161 6.67 6.73 -0.63
N LEU A 162 7.18 7.74 0.12
CA LEU A 162 8.55 7.75 0.63
C LEU A 162 8.77 6.63 1.66
N HIS A 163 7.84 6.44 2.59
CA HIS A 163 7.94 5.35 3.58
C HIS A 163 7.86 3.97 2.91
N THR A 164 7.06 3.83 1.85
CA THR A 164 6.99 2.62 1.03
C THR A 164 8.32 2.33 0.34
N LYS A 165 9.03 3.38 -0.17
CA LYS A 165 10.37 3.22 -0.72
C LYS A 165 11.38 2.76 0.33
N LEU A 166 11.40 3.36 1.51
CA LEU A 166 12.29 2.94 2.59
C LEU A 166 11.99 1.51 3.04
N LEU A 167 10.71 1.12 3.14
CA LEU A 167 10.32 -0.25 3.44
C LEU A 167 10.79 -1.23 2.37
N TYR A 168 10.66 -0.89 1.09
CA TYR A 168 11.18 -1.69 -0.01
C TYR A 168 12.71 -1.91 0.10
N GLU A 169 13.48 -0.88 0.47
CA GLU A 169 14.94 -1.00 0.69
C GLU A 169 15.27 -1.95 1.85
N VAL A 170 14.48 -1.95 2.92
CA VAL A 170 14.60 -2.92 4.00
C VAL A 170 14.28 -4.34 3.48
N LEU A 171 13.20 -4.52 2.72
CA LEU A 171 12.82 -5.83 2.18
C LEU A 171 13.87 -6.43 1.23
N LEU A 172 14.61 -5.59 0.49
CA LEU A 172 15.74 -6.04 -0.34
C LEU A 172 16.90 -6.65 0.45
N GLN A 173 16.97 -6.43 1.77
CA GLN A 173 17.95 -7.11 2.64
C GLN A 173 17.56 -8.56 2.94
N TYR A 174 16.28 -8.92 2.75
CA TYR A 174 15.72 -10.25 3.04
C TYR A 174 15.47 -11.07 1.79
N ALA A 175 15.20 -10.44 0.63
CA ALA A 175 14.85 -11.12 -0.60
C ALA A 175 15.32 -10.35 -1.84
N THR A 176 15.54 -11.08 -2.93
CA THR A 176 15.83 -10.48 -4.25
C THR A 176 14.58 -9.85 -4.86
N LEU A 177 14.76 -8.95 -5.82
CA LEU A 177 13.67 -8.33 -6.58
C LEU A 177 12.67 -9.37 -7.13
N SER A 178 13.18 -10.44 -7.76
CA SER A 178 12.32 -11.50 -8.32
C SER A 178 11.50 -12.22 -7.27
N GLN A 179 12.05 -12.43 -6.07
CA GLN A 179 11.32 -13.03 -4.95
C GLN A 179 10.25 -12.08 -4.39
N LEU A 180 10.51 -10.77 -4.31
CA LEU A 180 9.51 -9.79 -3.89
C LEU A 180 8.31 -9.76 -4.87
N ILE A 181 8.57 -9.81 -6.19
CA ILE A 181 7.52 -9.89 -7.21
C ILE A 181 6.74 -11.21 -7.06
N GLU A 182 7.43 -12.34 -6.85
CA GLU A 182 6.78 -13.63 -6.65
C GLU A 182 5.88 -13.65 -5.41
N ILE A 183 6.37 -13.15 -4.26
CA ILE A 183 5.59 -13.04 -3.01
C ILE A 183 4.34 -12.18 -3.25
N SER A 184 4.48 -11.06 -3.96
CA SER A 184 3.38 -10.13 -4.24
C SER A 184 2.28 -10.74 -5.13
N SER A 185 2.61 -11.76 -5.92
CA SER A 185 1.68 -12.41 -6.85
C SER A 185 0.84 -13.55 -6.25
N LYS A 186 1.09 -13.92 -4.98
CA LYS A 186 0.46 -15.06 -4.32
C LYS A 186 -0.05 -14.66 -2.93
N PRO A 187 -1.09 -15.31 -2.40
CA PRO A 187 -1.46 -15.15 -1.01
C PRO A 187 -0.32 -15.54 -0.06
N VAL A 188 -0.17 -14.79 1.02
CA VAL A 188 0.85 -15.02 2.04
C VAL A 188 0.33 -15.99 3.09
N LEU A 189 1.13 -16.96 3.49
CA LEU A 189 0.82 -17.87 4.60
C LEU A 189 1.08 -17.14 5.93
N MET A 190 0.02 -16.69 6.57
CA MET A 190 0.07 -16.07 7.89
C MET A 190 0.15 -17.15 8.98
N GLN A 191 1.02 -16.95 9.95
CA GLN A 191 1.15 -17.87 11.08
C GLN A 191 0.22 -17.54 12.25
N LYS A 192 -0.10 -16.24 12.44
CA LYS A 192 -0.88 -15.73 13.58
C LYS A 192 -2.09 -14.95 13.10
N LEU A 193 -3.15 -14.96 13.91
CA LEU A 193 -4.24 -14.02 13.77
C LEU A 193 -3.81 -12.64 14.28
N LEU A 194 -4.09 -11.58 13.49
CA LEU A 194 -3.70 -10.21 13.81
C LEU A 194 -4.81 -9.41 14.51
N PHE A 195 -6.02 -9.99 14.63
CA PHE A 195 -7.20 -9.32 15.18
C PHE A 195 -8.22 -10.31 15.77
N GLY A 196 -9.26 -9.77 16.39
CA GLY A 196 -10.37 -10.54 16.92
C GLY A 196 -10.05 -11.27 18.25
N LYS A 197 -10.86 -12.28 18.58
CA LYS A 197 -10.81 -13.03 19.84
C LYS A 197 -9.43 -13.64 20.11
N TYR A 198 -8.74 -14.05 19.06
CA TYR A 198 -7.45 -14.77 19.14
C TYR A 198 -6.29 -13.94 18.56
N SER A 199 -6.36 -12.60 18.63
CA SER A 199 -5.27 -11.74 18.20
C SER A 199 -3.93 -12.13 18.84
N GLY A 200 -2.88 -12.29 18.02
CA GLY A 200 -1.53 -12.70 18.43
C GLY A 200 -1.32 -14.21 18.60
N LYS A 201 -2.38 -15.05 18.55
CA LYS A 201 -2.24 -16.51 18.63
C LYS A 201 -1.92 -17.12 17.28
N TYR A 202 -1.18 -18.23 17.30
CA TYR A 202 -0.93 -19.03 16.11
C TYR A 202 -2.23 -19.68 15.60
N ILE A 203 -2.42 -19.68 14.28
CA ILE A 203 -3.61 -20.27 13.64
C ILE A 203 -3.67 -21.77 13.96
N GLU A 204 -2.52 -22.47 13.96
CA GLU A 204 -2.41 -23.87 14.31
C GLU A 204 -2.95 -24.18 15.72
N GLU A 205 -2.64 -23.34 16.73
CA GLU A 205 -3.17 -23.50 18.09
C GLU A 205 -4.70 -23.31 18.16
N ILE A 206 -5.25 -22.48 17.26
CA ILE A 206 -6.69 -22.24 17.21
C ILE A 206 -7.40 -23.40 16.52
N VAL A 207 -6.77 -24.06 15.54
CA VAL A 207 -7.29 -25.32 14.94
C VAL A 207 -7.55 -26.36 16.02
N ASP A 208 -6.61 -26.52 16.98
CA ASP A 208 -6.74 -27.48 18.04
C ASP A 208 -7.75 -27.07 19.13
N SER A 209 -7.89 -25.78 19.42
CA SER A 209 -8.66 -25.28 20.57
C SER A 209 -10.08 -24.79 20.22
N ASP A 210 -10.28 -24.19 19.07
CA ASP A 210 -11.56 -23.62 18.61
C ASP A 210 -11.66 -23.58 17.08
N PRO A 211 -11.69 -24.73 16.39
CA PRO A 211 -11.78 -24.76 14.93
C PRO A 211 -13.05 -24.11 14.38
N SER A 212 -14.12 -24.06 15.19
CA SER A 212 -15.38 -23.43 14.79
C SER A 212 -15.23 -21.92 14.55
N TYR A 213 -14.36 -21.25 15.29
CA TYR A 213 -14.04 -19.84 15.07
C TYR A 213 -13.39 -19.61 13.69
N LEU A 214 -12.47 -20.47 13.28
CA LEU A 214 -11.82 -20.38 11.96
C LEU A 214 -12.80 -20.66 10.83
N HIS A 215 -13.69 -21.65 10.97
CA HIS A 215 -14.75 -21.89 9.99
C HIS A 215 -15.73 -20.73 9.88
N TRP A 216 -16.08 -20.10 11.02
CA TRP A 216 -16.88 -18.87 11.00
C TRP A 216 -16.17 -17.75 10.25
N MET A 217 -14.87 -17.53 10.48
CA MET A 217 -14.09 -16.51 9.74
C MET A 217 -14.12 -16.77 8.23
N LEU A 218 -13.97 -18.02 7.79
CA LEU A 218 -14.07 -18.38 6.37
C LEU A 218 -15.46 -18.14 5.75
N SER A 219 -16.49 -17.97 6.57
CA SER A 219 -17.86 -17.68 6.09
C SER A 219 -18.14 -16.18 5.91
N LEU A 220 -17.19 -15.31 6.27
CA LEU A 220 -17.33 -13.85 6.09
C LEU A 220 -17.11 -13.49 4.61
N ASP A 221 -17.98 -12.64 4.06
CA ASP A 221 -17.93 -12.23 2.64
C ASP A 221 -16.70 -11.37 2.33
N ASP A 222 -16.16 -10.67 3.33
CA ASP A 222 -15.05 -9.70 3.22
C ASP A 222 -13.75 -10.17 3.90
N ILE A 223 -13.57 -11.49 4.07
CA ILE A 223 -12.34 -12.03 4.66
C ILE A 223 -11.12 -11.70 3.80
N ASP A 224 -10.05 -11.24 4.44
CA ASP A 224 -8.75 -11.01 3.80
C ASP A 224 -8.25 -12.27 3.08
N GLU A 225 -7.75 -12.12 1.84
CA GLU A 225 -7.31 -13.24 0.98
C GLU A 225 -6.18 -14.05 1.62
N ASP A 226 -5.18 -13.37 2.22
CA ASP A 226 -4.05 -14.03 2.87
C ASP A 226 -4.52 -14.83 4.09
N LEU A 227 -5.48 -14.26 4.85
CA LEU A 227 -6.06 -14.93 6.00
C LEU A 227 -6.89 -16.15 5.60
N ALA A 228 -7.74 -16.01 4.57
CA ALA A 228 -8.54 -17.13 4.06
C ALA A 228 -7.64 -18.27 3.54
N TYR A 229 -6.57 -17.94 2.81
CA TYR A 229 -5.57 -18.89 2.35
C TYR A 229 -4.90 -19.59 3.52
N SER A 230 -4.47 -18.83 4.54
CA SER A 230 -3.78 -19.37 5.72
C SER A 230 -4.68 -20.29 6.55
N ILE A 231 -5.90 -19.88 6.83
CA ILE A 231 -6.86 -20.74 7.55
C ILE A 231 -7.06 -22.07 6.79
N LYS A 232 -7.31 -22.00 5.47
CA LYS A 232 -7.47 -23.21 4.64
C LYS A 232 -6.24 -24.11 4.59
N HIS A 233 -5.06 -23.56 4.82
CA HIS A 233 -3.82 -24.33 4.86
C HIS A 233 -3.69 -25.13 6.17
N TYR A 234 -4.16 -24.58 7.30
CA TYR A 234 -4.00 -25.18 8.63
C TYR A 234 -5.15 -26.12 9.04
N ILE A 235 -6.36 -25.96 8.47
CA ILE A 235 -7.51 -26.84 8.74
C ILE A 235 -7.58 -27.98 7.71
#